data_ee6e88f7684a99cb1bfc4c7bc3e78015
#
_entry.id   ee6e88f7684a99cb1bfc4c7bc3e78015
#
_cell.length_a   1.000
_cell.length_b   1.000
_cell.length_c   1.000
_cell.angle_alpha   90.00
_cell.angle_beta   90.00
_cell.angle_gamma   90.00
#
_symmetry.space_group_name_H-M   'P 1'
#
loop_
_entity.id
_entity.type
_entity.pdbx_description
1 polymer ?
#
loop_
_entity_poly.entity_id
_entity_poly.type
_entity_poly.pdbx_seq_one_letter_code
_entity_poly.pdbx_strand_id
1 'polypeptide(L)'
;DALPIFSANKNGTLQSISSVASGGEIARVMLSIKAMIAGAVKLPTIVFDEIDTGVSGEIADRMADMMQEMGDRNRQVISITHLPQIAARGRAHYKVYKEDSDTETNSHIRRLTDEERVEEIAHMLSGATLTEAALSNAKALLTRIS
;
A
#
# COMPACT_ATOMS: atom_id res chain seq x y z
N ASP A 1 23.52 -22.63 6.48
CA ASP A 1 22.18 -22.06 6.57
C ASP A 1 22.25 -20.73 7.30
N ALA A 2 22.06 -19.62 6.59
CA ALA A 2 21.98 -18.30 7.19
C ALA A 2 20.57 -18.06 7.70
N LEU A 3 20.39 -17.91 9.01
CA LEU A 3 19.14 -17.48 9.59
C LEU A 3 19.05 -15.95 9.50
N PRO A 4 17.95 -15.37 8.97
CA PRO A 4 17.79 -13.93 8.97
C PRO A 4 17.63 -13.43 10.41
N ILE A 5 18.58 -12.59 10.83
CA ILE A 5 18.60 -11.92 12.13
C ILE A 5 18.29 -10.45 11.95
N PHE A 6 17.54 -9.88 12.88
CA PHE A 6 17.02 -8.52 12.79
C PHE A 6 17.05 -7.81 14.13
N SER A 7 17.26 -6.51 14.12
CA SER A 7 17.01 -5.63 15.27
C SER A 7 16.30 -4.38 14.79
N ALA A 8 15.12 -4.11 15.32
CA ALA A 8 14.32 -2.92 15.00
C ALA A 8 14.93 -1.64 15.61
N ASN A 9 15.72 -1.77 16.67
CA ASN A 9 16.28 -0.66 17.41
C ASN A 9 17.80 -0.64 17.35
N LYS A 10 18.38 0.58 17.32
CA LYS A 10 19.82 0.83 17.23
C LYS A 10 20.67 0.14 18.30
N ASN A 11 20.08 -0.12 19.48
CA ASN A 11 20.75 -0.74 20.63
C ASN A 11 20.16 -2.13 20.98
N GLY A 12 19.34 -2.71 20.10
CA GLY A 12 18.76 -4.04 20.31
C GLY A 12 19.73 -5.15 19.94
N THR A 13 19.61 -6.30 20.62
CA THR A 13 20.32 -7.53 20.22
C THR A 13 19.70 -8.10 18.94
N LEU A 14 20.56 -8.59 18.05
CA LEU A 14 20.12 -9.29 16.84
C LEU A 14 19.45 -10.62 17.23
N GLN A 15 18.23 -10.82 16.77
CA GLN A 15 17.44 -12.03 17.04
C GLN A 15 16.81 -12.53 15.75
N SER A 16 16.24 -13.74 15.77
CA SER A 16 15.50 -14.24 14.61
C SER A 16 14.34 -13.31 14.27
N ILE A 17 14.19 -12.96 12.99
CA ILE A 17 13.15 -12.06 12.51
C ILE A 17 11.74 -12.54 12.88
N SER A 18 11.54 -13.85 12.91
CA SER A 18 10.26 -14.48 13.27
C SER A 18 9.86 -14.32 14.75
N SER A 19 10.83 -14.00 15.63
CA SER A 19 10.60 -13.91 17.06
C SER A 19 10.43 -12.48 17.59
N VAL A 20 10.87 -11.46 16.82
CA VAL A 20 10.95 -10.07 17.31
C VAL A 20 10.27 -9.06 16.39
N ALA A 21 10.00 -9.39 15.13
CA ALA A 21 9.41 -8.43 14.22
C ALA A 21 7.88 -8.41 14.34
N SER A 22 7.32 -7.22 14.55
CA SER A 22 5.88 -6.97 14.38
C SER A 22 5.47 -7.10 12.90
N GLY A 23 4.18 -7.29 12.63
CA GLY A 23 3.67 -7.38 11.25
C GLY A 23 4.12 -6.21 10.37
N GLY A 24 4.09 -4.98 10.89
CA GLY A 24 4.56 -3.80 10.17
C GLY A 24 6.07 -3.77 9.92
N GLU A 25 6.88 -4.34 10.81
CA GLU A 25 8.34 -4.46 10.61
C GLU A 25 8.68 -5.51 9.55
N ILE A 26 7.97 -6.63 9.56
CA ILE A 26 8.09 -7.67 8.52
C ILE A 26 7.70 -7.10 7.16
N ALA A 27 6.60 -6.35 7.07
CA ALA A 27 6.15 -5.72 5.83
C ALA A 27 7.22 -4.78 5.25
N ARG A 28 7.87 -3.95 6.09
CA ARG A 28 8.95 -3.05 5.66
C ARG A 28 10.19 -3.80 5.18
N VAL A 29 10.59 -4.86 5.89
CA VAL A 29 11.72 -5.72 5.47
C VAL A 29 11.39 -6.37 4.13
N MET A 30 10.18 -6.91 3.97
CA MET A 30 9.75 -7.51 2.71
C MET A 30 9.70 -6.52 1.56
N LEU A 31 9.22 -5.30 1.81
CA LEU A 31 9.25 -4.23 0.80
C LEU A 31 10.68 -3.90 0.38
N SER A 32 11.61 -3.76 1.35
CA SER A 32 13.02 -3.48 1.07
C SER A 32 13.68 -4.60 0.26
N ILE A 33 13.42 -5.86 0.61
CA ILE A 33 13.92 -7.02 -0.13
C ILE A 33 13.36 -7.04 -1.56
N LYS A 34 12.04 -6.81 -1.72
CA LYS A 34 11.40 -6.74 -3.05
C LYS A 34 11.96 -5.59 -3.88
N ALA A 35 12.22 -4.43 -3.28
CA ALA A 35 12.85 -3.31 -3.96
C ALA A 35 14.27 -3.64 -4.42
N MET A 36 15.07 -4.32 -3.59
CA MET A 36 16.42 -4.79 -3.95
C MET A 36 16.40 -5.81 -5.09
N ILE A 37 15.53 -6.82 -5.01
CA ILE A 37 15.36 -7.83 -6.07
C ILE A 37 14.91 -7.16 -7.35
N ALA A 38 13.95 -6.24 -7.29
CA ALA A 38 13.49 -5.49 -8.44
C ALA A 38 14.60 -4.63 -9.06
N GLY A 39 15.54 -4.11 -8.25
CA GLY A 39 16.73 -3.40 -8.73
C GLY A 39 17.70 -4.31 -9.47
N ALA A 40 17.92 -5.50 -8.95
CA ALA A 40 18.88 -6.47 -9.50
C ALA A 40 18.31 -7.25 -10.70
N VAL A 41 17.03 -7.58 -10.68
CA VAL A 41 16.33 -8.28 -11.77
C VAL A 41 15.38 -7.28 -12.44
N LYS A 42 15.46 -7.14 -13.76
CA LYS A 42 14.58 -6.25 -14.54
C LYS A 42 13.16 -6.86 -14.64
N LEU A 43 12.45 -6.91 -13.50
CA LEU A 43 11.06 -7.36 -13.48
C LEU A 43 10.16 -6.28 -14.11
N PRO A 44 9.34 -6.61 -15.11
CA PRO A 44 8.44 -5.64 -15.74
C PRO A 44 7.27 -5.26 -14.84
N THR A 45 6.83 -6.18 -13.97
CA THR A 45 5.67 -6.01 -13.07
C THR A 45 5.99 -6.55 -11.68
N ILE A 46 5.58 -5.80 -10.66
CA ILE A 46 5.64 -6.21 -9.25
C ILE A 46 4.24 -6.06 -8.66
N VAL A 47 3.79 -7.09 -7.94
CA VAL A 47 2.52 -7.07 -7.20
C VAL A 47 2.82 -7.06 -5.71
N PHE A 48 2.24 -6.10 -5.00
CA PHE A 48 2.23 -6.01 -3.54
C PHE A 48 0.80 -6.31 -3.06
N ASP A 49 0.67 -7.43 -2.36
CA ASP A 49 -0.62 -7.90 -1.87
C ASP A 49 -0.67 -7.71 -0.35
N GLU A 50 -1.44 -6.71 0.10
CA GLU A 50 -1.69 -6.35 1.51
C GLU A 50 -0.43 -6.29 2.39
N ILE A 51 0.70 -5.80 1.84
CA ILE A 51 1.96 -5.70 2.61
C ILE A 51 1.97 -4.56 3.63
N ASP A 52 0.92 -3.78 3.67
CA ASP A 52 0.68 -2.63 4.54
C ASP A 52 -0.05 -2.98 5.84
N THR A 53 -0.32 -4.25 6.10
CA THR A 53 -0.95 -4.72 7.33
C THR A 53 -0.12 -4.33 8.57
N GLY A 54 -0.74 -3.63 9.52
CA GLY A 54 -0.09 -3.14 10.74
C GLY A 54 0.80 -1.91 10.52
N VAL A 55 0.70 -1.26 9.36
CA VAL A 55 1.41 -0.03 9.02
C VAL A 55 0.46 1.15 9.11
N SER A 56 0.94 2.32 9.54
CA SER A 56 0.15 3.56 9.62
C SER A 56 1.04 4.80 9.58
N GLY A 57 0.42 5.97 9.41
CA GLY A 57 1.07 7.27 9.51
C GLY A 57 2.26 7.44 8.56
N GLU A 58 3.34 8.01 9.06
CA GLU A 58 4.56 8.31 8.28
C GLU A 58 5.18 7.09 7.59
N ILE A 59 5.02 5.90 8.17
CA ILE A 59 5.55 4.68 7.59
C ILE A 59 4.77 4.30 6.33
N ALA A 60 3.44 4.47 6.34
CA ALA A 60 2.61 4.27 5.17
C ALA A 60 2.98 5.25 4.04
N ASP A 61 3.25 6.51 4.37
CA ASP A 61 3.70 7.51 3.40
C ASP A 61 5.04 7.09 2.75
N ARG A 62 6.03 6.69 3.55
CA ARG A 62 7.32 6.22 3.04
C ARG A 62 7.22 4.97 2.17
N MET A 63 6.35 4.03 2.54
CA MET A 63 6.07 2.85 1.71
C MET A 63 5.46 3.24 0.37
N ALA A 64 4.51 4.18 0.39
CA ALA A 64 3.87 4.69 -0.82
C ALA A 64 4.88 5.39 -1.74
N ASP A 65 5.79 6.21 -1.19
CA ASP A 65 6.87 6.87 -1.93
C ASP A 65 7.81 5.83 -2.59
N MET A 66 8.23 4.79 -1.86
CA MET A 66 9.06 3.72 -2.42
C MET A 66 8.36 2.96 -3.56
N MET A 67 7.06 2.68 -3.42
CA MET A 67 6.28 2.03 -4.49
C MET A 67 6.17 2.92 -5.73
N GLN A 68 5.96 4.22 -5.53
CA GLN A 68 5.92 5.21 -6.61
C GLN A 68 7.25 5.27 -7.35
N GLU A 69 8.37 5.39 -6.64
CA GLU A 69 9.72 5.37 -7.25
C GLU A 69 10.00 4.11 -8.06
N MET A 70 9.52 2.94 -7.57
CA MET A 70 9.64 1.71 -8.34
C MET A 70 8.84 1.77 -9.65
N GLY A 71 7.65 2.38 -9.63
CA GLY A 71 6.81 2.57 -10.81
C GLY A 71 7.41 3.56 -11.83
N ASP A 72 8.10 4.60 -11.36
CA ASP A 72 8.73 5.61 -12.21
C ASP A 72 9.96 5.08 -12.99
N ARG A 73 10.53 3.97 -12.55
CA ARG A 73 11.66 3.31 -13.20
C ARG A 73 11.26 2.36 -14.33
N ASN A 74 10.22 2.70 -15.08
CA ASN A 74 9.72 1.93 -16.22
C ASN A 74 9.23 0.52 -15.84
N ARG A 75 8.53 0.42 -14.71
CA ARG A 75 7.92 -0.79 -14.19
C ARG A 75 6.44 -0.59 -13.91
N GLN A 76 5.68 -1.65 -14.01
CA GLN A 76 4.33 -1.69 -13.48
C GLN A 76 4.37 -2.11 -12.01
N VAL A 77 3.84 -1.28 -11.13
CA VAL A 77 3.61 -1.63 -9.72
C VAL A 77 2.11 -1.74 -9.50
N ILE A 78 1.66 -2.88 -9.01
CA ILE A 78 0.28 -3.13 -8.61
C ILE A 78 0.28 -3.31 -7.10
N SER A 79 -0.49 -2.48 -6.39
CA SER A 79 -0.64 -2.60 -4.94
C SER A 79 -2.10 -2.87 -4.58
N ILE A 80 -2.32 -3.93 -3.80
CA ILE A 80 -3.60 -4.22 -3.15
C ILE A 80 -3.45 -3.71 -1.73
N THR A 81 -4.25 -2.70 -1.36
CA THR A 81 -4.07 -1.94 -0.13
C THR A 81 -5.41 -1.48 0.45
N HIS A 82 -5.47 -1.35 1.77
CA HIS A 82 -6.55 -0.69 2.50
C HIS A 82 -6.12 0.68 3.06
N LEU A 83 -4.88 1.12 2.80
CA LEU A 83 -4.36 2.40 3.29
C LEU A 83 -4.57 3.53 2.26
N PRO A 84 -5.25 4.63 2.63
CA PRO A 84 -5.49 5.76 1.74
C PRO A 84 -4.20 6.41 1.24
N GLN A 85 -3.12 6.42 2.05
CA GLN A 85 -1.81 6.96 1.67
C GLN A 85 -1.23 6.22 0.46
N ILE A 86 -1.33 4.89 0.45
CA ILE A 86 -0.82 4.05 -0.65
C ILE A 86 -1.75 4.15 -1.86
N ALA A 87 -3.07 4.03 -1.64
CA ALA A 87 -4.06 4.12 -2.71
C ALA A 87 -4.01 5.46 -3.45
N ALA A 88 -3.76 6.56 -2.74
CA ALA A 88 -3.64 7.89 -3.33
C ALA A 88 -2.43 8.02 -4.27
N ARG A 89 -1.31 7.32 -4.03
CA ARG A 89 -0.08 7.42 -4.83
C ARG A 89 -0.15 6.72 -6.19
N GLY A 90 -1.13 5.82 -6.38
CA GLY A 90 -1.30 5.14 -7.67
C GLY A 90 -1.73 6.09 -8.78
N ARG A 91 -1.15 5.97 -9.98
CA ARG A 91 -1.58 6.69 -11.19
C ARG A 91 -2.97 6.25 -11.66
N ALA A 92 -3.33 5.02 -11.40
CA ALA A 92 -4.66 4.46 -11.65
C ALA A 92 -5.17 3.81 -10.37
N HIS A 93 -6.45 3.97 -10.09
CA HIS A 93 -7.11 3.39 -8.95
C HIS A 93 -8.24 2.48 -9.42
N TYR A 94 -8.20 1.24 -8.97
CA TYR A 94 -9.24 0.25 -9.23
C TYR A 94 -9.91 -0.10 -7.91
N LYS A 95 -11.24 -0.10 -7.91
CA LYS A 95 -12.05 -0.54 -6.77
C LYS A 95 -12.50 -1.96 -7.00
N VAL A 96 -12.25 -2.83 -6.02
CA VAL A 96 -12.85 -4.16 -5.93
C VAL A 96 -14.06 -4.07 -5.03
N TYR A 97 -15.19 -4.57 -5.48
CA TYR A 97 -16.44 -4.59 -4.72
C TYR A 97 -17.18 -5.89 -4.98
N LYS A 98 -18.00 -6.27 -4.02
CA LYS A 98 -18.87 -7.44 -4.11
C LYS A 98 -20.29 -6.98 -4.40
N GLU A 99 -20.97 -7.71 -5.24
CA GLU A 99 -22.37 -7.56 -5.54
C GLU A 99 -23.08 -8.85 -5.18
N ASP A 100 -23.94 -8.76 -4.17
CA ASP A 100 -24.71 -9.91 -3.68
C ASP A 100 -26.03 -9.99 -4.44
N SER A 101 -26.29 -11.13 -5.05
CA SER A 101 -27.60 -11.53 -5.55
C SER A 101 -28.22 -12.56 -4.60
N ASP A 102 -29.49 -12.87 -4.78
CA ASP A 102 -30.21 -13.85 -3.91
C ASP A 102 -29.57 -15.26 -3.90
N THR A 103 -28.71 -15.56 -4.86
CA THR A 103 -28.10 -16.88 -5.04
C THR A 103 -26.57 -16.89 -5.08
N GLU A 104 -25.92 -15.77 -5.37
CA GLU A 104 -24.47 -15.71 -5.60
C GLU A 104 -23.89 -14.36 -5.18
N THR A 105 -22.65 -14.40 -4.67
CA THR A 105 -21.81 -13.20 -4.46
C THR A 105 -20.79 -13.10 -5.58
N ASN A 106 -20.87 -12.05 -6.39
CA ASN A 106 -19.94 -11.78 -7.46
C ASN A 106 -18.98 -10.66 -7.09
N SER A 107 -17.69 -10.89 -7.38
CA SER A 107 -16.65 -9.87 -7.19
C SER A 107 -16.40 -9.14 -8.50
N HIS A 108 -16.42 -7.82 -8.44
CA HIS A 108 -16.20 -6.93 -9.58
C HIS A 108 -14.98 -6.06 -9.34
N ILE A 109 -14.33 -5.67 -10.43
CA ILE A 109 -13.24 -4.69 -10.43
C ILE A 109 -13.55 -3.62 -11.48
N ARG A 110 -13.42 -2.34 -11.10
CA ARG A 110 -13.55 -1.24 -12.04
C ARG A 110 -12.53 -0.14 -11.78
N ARG A 111 -12.11 0.53 -12.83
CA ARG A 111 -11.28 1.72 -12.73
C ARG A 111 -12.14 2.91 -12.27
N LEU A 112 -11.61 3.70 -11.34
CA LEU A 112 -12.23 4.93 -10.86
C LEU A 112 -11.84 6.12 -11.74
N THR A 113 -12.77 7.08 -11.91
CA THR A 113 -12.48 8.43 -12.40
C THR A 113 -11.75 9.24 -11.35
N ASP A 114 -11.27 10.43 -11.70
CA ASP A 114 -10.57 11.29 -10.73
C ASP A 114 -11.50 11.78 -9.61
N GLU A 115 -12.77 12.05 -9.92
CA GLU A 115 -13.79 12.41 -8.94
C GLU A 115 -14.09 11.24 -8.01
N GLU A 116 -14.33 10.04 -8.57
CA GLU A 116 -14.57 8.83 -7.79
C GLU A 116 -13.37 8.45 -6.90
N ARG A 117 -12.15 8.75 -7.35
CA ARG A 117 -10.95 8.55 -6.52
C ARG A 117 -10.95 9.42 -5.27
N VAL A 118 -11.35 10.69 -5.38
CA VAL A 118 -11.47 11.58 -4.22
C VAL A 118 -12.47 11.03 -3.22
N GLU A 119 -13.63 10.58 -3.69
CA GLU A 119 -14.66 10.00 -2.82
C GLU A 119 -14.18 8.70 -2.15
N GLU A 120 -13.54 7.80 -2.91
CA GLU A 120 -13.04 6.53 -2.38
C GLU A 120 -11.96 6.75 -1.33
N ILE A 121 -10.98 7.63 -1.59
CA ILE A 121 -9.96 7.98 -0.59
C ILE A 121 -10.58 8.64 0.64
N ALA A 122 -11.60 9.48 0.48
CA ALA A 122 -12.32 10.08 1.60
C ALA A 122 -13.07 9.02 2.44
N HIS A 123 -13.69 8.02 1.79
CA HIS A 123 -14.28 6.86 2.49
C HIS A 123 -13.22 6.05 3.24
N MET A 124 -12.07 5.80 2.65
CA MET A 124 -10.95 5.10 3.31
C MET A 124 -10.46 5.86 4.55
N LEU A 125 -10.52 7.19 4.56
CA LEU A 125 -10.11 8.04 5.68
C LEU A 125 -11.16 8.12 6.81
N SER A 126 -12.45 8.16 6.47
CA SER A 126 -13.54 8.46 7.41
C SER A 126 -14.48 7.28 7.70
N GLY A 127 -14.33 6.17 6.97
CA GLY A 127 -15.28 5.06 7.05
C GLY A 127 -16.61 5.36 6.32
N ALA A 128 -17.74 4.99 6.93
CA ALA A 128 -19.03 5.01 6.27
C ALA A 128 -19.59 6.41 5.94
N THR A 129 -19.18 7.44 6.69
CA THR A 129 -19.75 8.80 6.54
C THR A 129 -18.78 9.71 5.80
N LEU A 130 -19.20 10.19 4.63
CA LEU A 130 -18.43 11.15 3.86
C LEU A 130 -18.56 12.55 4.47
N THR A 131 -17.46 13.11 4.96
CA THR A 131 -17.41 14.46 5.54
C THR A 131 -16.63 15.42 4.63
N GLU A 132 -16.90 16.72 4.71
CA GLU A 132 -16.13 17.73 3.97
C GLU A 132 -14.64 17.71 4.35
N ALA A 133 -14.33 17.44 5.62
CA ALA A 133 -12.96 17.30 6.09
C ALA A 133 -12.26 16.09 5.44
N ALA A 134 -12.95 14.95 5.32
CA ALA A 134 -12.42 13.77 4.65
C ALA A 134 -12.17 14.01 3.16
N LEU A 135 -13.10 14.71 2.48
CA LEU A 135 -12.92 15.11 1.07
C LEU A 135 -11.75 16.06 0.88
N SER A 136 -11.57 17.04 1.77
CA SER A 136 -10.43 17.95 1.74
C SER A 136 -9.11 17.21 1.94
N ASN A 137 -9.05 16.31 2.91
CA ASN A 137 -7.87 15.48 3.17
C ASN A 137 -7.55 14.53 2.00
N ALA A 138 -8.58 13.93 1.39
CA ALA A 138 -8.42 13.08 0.21
C ALA A 138 -7.81 13.85 -0.97
N LYS A 139 -8.31 15.06 -1.24
CA LYS A 139 -7.74 15.95 -2.26
C LYS A 139 -6.28 16.28 -1.95
N ALA A 140 -5.95 16.58 -0.71
CA ALA A 140 -4.58 16.88 -0.29
C ALA A 140 -3.63 15.69 -0.50
N LEU A 141 -4.09 14.45 -0.22
CA LEU A 141 -3.31 13.23 -0.49
C LEU A 141 -3.07 13.03 -1.98
N LEU A 142 -4.09 13.24 -2.80
CA LEU A 142 -4.01 13.08 -4.26
C LEU A 142 -3.14 14.15 -4.93
N THR A 143 -3.08 15.36 -4.39
CA THR A 143 -2.28 16.48 -4.95
C THR A 143 -0.78 16.32 -4.71
N ARG A 144 -0.35 15.50 -3.76
CA ARG A 144 1.08 15.21 -3.50
C ARG A 144 1.78 14.42 -4.63
N ILE A 145 1.05 14.07 -5.69
CA ILE A 145 1.51 13.23 -6.82
C ILE A 145 2.01 14.09 -8.01
N SER A 146 1.87 15.42 -7.92
CA SER A 146 2.23 16.35 -9.00
C SER A 146 3.67 16.80 -8.92
#